data_75f2d0fcfa486d624743e6e6f8a4f6de
#
_entry.id   75f2d0fcfa486d624743e6e6f8a4f6de
#
_cell.length_a   1.000
_cell.length_b   1.000
_cell.length_c   1.000
_cell.angle_alpha   90.00
_cell.angle_beta   90.00
_cell.angle_gamma   90.00
#
_symmetry.space_group_name_H-M   'P 1'
#
loop_
_entity.id
_entity.type
_entity.pdbx_description
1 polymer ?
#
loop_
_entity_poly.entity_id
_entity_poly.type
_entity_poly.pdbx_seq_one_letter_code
_entity_poly.pdbx_strand_id
1 'polypeptide(L)'
;FQFIKWRNSITLGEMMVSEGLAENFATHLYGEDKAGPWVTKTDMQILNEYIKPIIHDGLNVQGLENLNAYLYGDEMAAMQNFPCVGLPYCAGYACGYHLVKHYLKKTGKSIIEATLLPASEILETVEDFWNE
;
A
#
# COMPACT_ATOMS: atom_id res chain seq x y z
N PHE A 1 24.78 4.98 0.23
CA PHE A 1 24.62 6.15 1.09
C PHE A 1 23.23 6.75 0.96
N GLN A 2 22.80 7.12 -0.25
CA GLN A 2 21.46 7.63 -0.46
C GLN A 2 20.40 6.56 -0.18
N PHE A 3 20.69 5.30 -0.43
CA PHE A 3 19.82 4.19 -0.12
C PHE A 3 19.54 4.10 1.39
N ILE A 4 20.55 4.28 2.24
CA ILE A 4 20.38 4.26 3.69
C ILE A 4 19.49 5.42 4.14
N LYS A 5 19.71 6.62 3.59
CA LYS A 5 18.89 7.79 3.89
C LYS A 5 17.43 7.58 3.48
N TRP A 6 17.19 7.04 2.29
CA TRP A 6 15.85 6.73 1.80
C TRP A 6 15.16 5.71 2.72
N ARG A 7 15.89 4.63 3.07
CA ARG A 7 15.38 3.57 3.95
C ARG A 7 14.86 4.09 5.28
N ASN A 8 15.54 5.08 5.85
CA ASN A 8 15.19 5.62 7.16
C ASN A 8 14.11 6.71 7.09
N SER A 9 13.91 7.35 5.95
CA SER A 9 12.99 8.47 5.80
C SER A 9 11.72 8.16 5.05
N ILE A 10 11.62 7.00 4.39
CA ILE A 10 10.43 6.65 3.64
C ILE A 10 9.25 6.42 4.59
N THR A 11 8.09 6.98 4.24
CA THR A 11 6.86 6.80 5.02
C THR A 11 6.09 5.58 4.54
N LEU A 12 5.17 5.10 5.40
CA LEU A 12 4.24 4.04 5.00
C LEU A 12 3.46 4.44 3.76
N GLY A 13 2.96 5.68 3.71
CA GLY A 13 2.20 6.16 2.55
C GLY A 13 3.00 6.07 1.26
N GLU A 14 4.25 6.51 1.28
CA GLU A 14 5.13 6.45 0.12
C GLU A 14 5.40 5.01 -0.31
N MET A 15 5.71 4.13 0.63
CA MET A 15 5.99 2.72 0.34
C MET A 15 4.75 2.02 -0.21
N MET A 16 3.59 2.27 0.41
CA MET A 16 2.34 1.67 -0.01
C MET A 16 1.94 2.09 -1.42
N VAL A 17 2.09 3.37 -1.76
CA VAL A 17 1.82 3.86 -3.11
C VAL A 17 2.78 3.22 -4.11
N SER A 18 4.06 3.14 -3.78
CA SER A 18 5.07 2.51 -4.63
C SER A 18 4.71 1.05 -4.94
N GLU A 19 4.35 0.27 -3.92
CA GLU A 19 3.94 -1.12 -4.09
C GLU A 19 2.63 -1.24 -4.86
N GLY A 20 1.68 -0.34 -4.61
CA GLY A 20 0.41 -0.30 -5.32
C GLY A 20 0.59 0.01 -6.80
N LEU A 21 1.51 0.92 -7.13
CA LEU A 21 1.85 1.23 -8.51
C LEU A 21 2.45 0.01 -9.22
N ALA A 22 3.38 -0.68 -8.55
CA ALA A 22 4.02 -1.87 -9.10
C ALA A 22 3.00 -2.98 -9.38
N GLU A 23 2.09 -3.23 -8.44
CA GLU A 23 1.08 -4.28 -8.59
C GLU A 23 0.08 -3.94 -9.70
N ASN A 24 -0.37 -2.69 -9.78
CA ASN A 24 -1.27 -2.27 -10.86
C ASN A 24 -0.58 -2.32 -12.22
N PHE A 25 0.71 -2.00 -12.27
CA PHE A 25 1.49 -2.12 -13.49
C PHE A 25 1.56 -3.59 -13.95
N ALA A 26 1.80 -4.50 -13.02
CA ALA A 26 1.87 -5.93 -13.31
C ALA A 26 0.52 -6.45 -13.82
N THR A 27 -0.59 -6.04 -13.20
CA THR A 27 -1.93 -6.47 -13.65
C THR A 27 -2.29 -5.87 -15.00
N HIS A 28 -1.80 -4.66 -15.30
CA HIS A 28 -1.97 -4.05 -16.62
C HIS A 28 -1.28 -4.87 -17.72
N LEU A 29 -0.07 -5.36 -17.43
CA LEU A 29 0.71 -6.14 -18.42
C LEU A 29 0.23 -7.59 -18.55
N TYR A 30 -0.15 -8.22 -17.45
CA TYR A 30 -0.36 -9.67 -17.41
C TYR A 30 -1.80 -10.08 -17.04
N GLY A 31 -2.67 -9.14 -16.68
CA GLY A 31 -4.05 -9.40 -16.28
C GLY A 31 -4.23 -9.52 -14.78
N GLU A 32 -5.45 -9.25 -14.30
CA GLU A 32 -5.78 -9.30 -12.87
C GLU A 32 -5.69 -10.71 -12.28
N ASP A 33 -5.90 -11.73 -13.09
CA ASP A 33 -5.78 -13.12 -12.66
C ASP A 33 -4.33 -13.50 -12.31
N LYS A 34 -3.37 -12.68 -12.68
CA LYS A 34 -1.96 -12.84 -12.32
C LYS A 34 -1.55 -11.99 -11.11
N ALA A 35 -2.48 -11.28 -10.51
CA ALA A 35 -2.21 -10.51 -9.30
C ALA A 35 -1.83 -11.44 -8.14
N GLY A 36 -1.03 -10.91 -7.19
CA GLY A 36 -0.60 -11.68 -6.04
C GLY A 36 -1.78 -12.11 -5.16
N PRO A 37 -1.64 -13.21 -4.41
CA PRO A 37 -2.76 -13.71 -3.58
C PRO A 37 -3.22 -12.71 -2.52
N TRP A 38 -2.35 -11.82 -2.07
CA TRP A 38 -2.73 -10.76 -1.14
C TRP A 38 -3.75 -9.79 -1.73
N VAL A 39 -3.81 -9.69 -3.05
CA VAL A 39 -4.80 -8.86 -3.75
C VAL A 39 -6.09 -9.64 -3.99
N THR A 40 -5.97 -10.85 -4.56
CA THR A 40 -7.14 -11.62 -4.99
C THR A 40 -7.93 -12.22 -3.84
N LYS A 41 -7.28 -12.42 -2.68
CA LYS A 41 -7.91 -13.01 -1.49
C LYS A 41 -8.33 -11.97 -0.45
N THR A 42 -8.13 -10.69 -0.71
CA THR A 42 -8.51 -9.66 0.23
C THR A 42 -10.03 -9.51 0.27
N ASP A 43 -10.59 -9.67 1.47
CA ASP A 43 -12.01 -9.40 1.72
C ASP A 43 -12.20 -7.89 1.76
N MET A 44 -13.07 -7.36 0.89
CA MET A 44 -13.29 -5.93 0.78
C MET A 44 -13.92 -5.34 2.04
N GLN A 45 -14.74 -6.11 2.76
CA GLN A 45 -15.29 -5.65 4.03
C GLN A 45 -14.20 -5.48 5.07
N ILE A 46 -13.29 -6.46 5.16
CA ILE A 46 -12.14 -6.37 6.08
C ILE A 46 -11.24 -5.19 5.69
N LEU A 47 -11.00 -5.00 4.39
CA LEU A 47 -10.22 -3.86 3.92
C LEU A 47 -10.85 -2.54 4.37
N ASN A 48 -12.14 -2.36 4.14
CA ASN A 48 -12.80 -1.09 4.41
C ASN A 48 -13.00 -0.82 5.90
N GLU A 49 -13.39 -1.83 6.67
CA GLU A 49 -13.77 -1.66 8.08
C GLU A 49 -12.60 -1.80 9.05
N TYR A 50 -11.58 -2.58 8.68
CA TYR A 50 -10.50 -2.92 9.60
C TYR A 50 -9.13 -2.42 9.14
N ILE A 51 -8.75 -2.70 7.89
CA ILE A 51 -7.40 -2.40 7.40
C ILE A 51 -7.19 -0.90 7.16
N LYS A 52 -8.13 -0.26 6.45
CA LYS A 52 -8.00 1.16 6.10
C LYS A 52 -7.81 2.07 7.32
N PRO A 53 -8.59 1.94 8.42
CA PRO A 53 -8.39 2.82 9.57
C PRO A 53 -6.99 2.70 10.17
N ILE A 54 -6.45 1.49 10.29
CA ILE A 54 -5.13 1.27 10.86
C ILE A 54 -4.04 1.86 9.97
N ILE A 55 -4.12 1.61 8.65
CA ILE A 55 -3.13 2.12 7.70
C ILE A 55 -3.21 3.64 7.58
N HIS A 56 -4.42 4.20 7.53
CA HIS A 56 -4.60 5.65 7.45
C HIS A 56 -3.92 6.36 8.63
N ASP A 57 -4.08 5.82 9.83
CA ASP A 57 -3.44 6.39 11.03
C ASP A 57 -1.93 6.28 10.99
N GLY A 58 -1.38 5.33 10.24
CA GLY A 58 0.05 5.08 10.17
C GLY A 58 0.76 5.62 8.93
N LEU A 59 0.09 6.41 8.09
CA LEU A 59 0.66 6.86 6.81
C LEU A 59 2.01 7.59 6.95
N ASN A 60 2.26 8.26 8.05
CA ASN A 60 3.49 9.02 8.27
C ASN A 60 4.54 8.26 9.06
N VAL A 61 4.30 6.99 9.40
CA VAL A 61 5.28 6.15 10.08
C VAL A 61 6.49 5.95 9.17
N GLN A 62 7.69 6.03 9.75
CA GLN A 62 8.96 5.89 9.03
C GLN A 62 9.81 4.77 9.60
N GLY A 63 10.75 4.27 8.78
CA GLY A 63 11.68 3.23 9.17
C GLY A 63 11.15 1.84 8.81
N LEU A 64 11.94 1.06 8.07
CA LEU A 64 11.50 -0.24 7.55
C LEU A 64 11.06 -1.21 8.64
N GLU A 65 11.71 -1.21 9.81
CA GLU A 65 11.33 -2.06 10.94
C GLU A 65 9.93 -1.70 11.46
N ASN A 66 9.55 -0.43 11.39
CA ASN A 66 8.22 0.03 11.81
C ASN A 66 7.16 -0.18 10.73
N LEU A 67 7.56 -0.16 9.46
CA LEU A 67 6.65 -0.37 8.33
C LEU A 67 6.31 -1.83 8.11
N ASN A 68 7.12 -2.75 8.62
CA ASN A 68 7.02 -4.18 8.30
C ASN A 68 5.63 -4.75 8.59
N ALA A 69 5.08 -4.50 9.80
CA ALA A 69 3.76 -5.03 10.17
C ALA A 69 2.64 -4.41 9.34
N TYR A 70 2.76 -3.13 8.97
CA TYR A 70 1.78 -2.50 8.08
C TYR A 70 1.75 -3.13 6.70
N LEU A 71 2.93 -3.44 6.17
CA LEU A 71 3.05 -3.99 4.82
C LEU A 71 2.73 -5.48 4.76
N TYR A 72 3.35 -6.26 5.65
CA TYR A 72 3.32 -7.72 5.59
C TYR A 72 2.40 -8.38 6.61
N GLY A 73 1.94 -7.64 7.61
CA GLY A 73 1.09 -8.16 8.68
C GLY A 73 1.86 -8.55 9.93
N ASP A 74 1.12 -8.73 11.03
CA ASP A 74 1.68 -8.99 12.35
C ASP A 74 2.47 -10.29 12.44
N GLU A 75 1.99 -11.34 11.76
CA GLU A 75 2.67 -12.63 11.79
C GLU A 75 4.10 -12.53 11.25
N MET A 76 4.27 -11.86 10.12
CA MET A 76 5.60 -11.67 9.53
C MET A 76 6.47 -10.76 10.39
N ALA A 77 5.89 -9.71 10.96
CA ALA A 77 6.61 -8.79 11.84
C ALA A 77 7.12 -9.51 13.10
N ALA A 78 6.27 -10.33 13.71
CA ALA A 78 6.62 -11.10 14.91
C ALA A 78 7.78 -12.06 14.64
N MET A 79 7.81 -12.68 13.48
CA MET A 79 8.91 -13.59 13.09
C MET A 79 10.27 -12.88 13.03
N GLN A 80 10.27 -11.58 12.79
CA GLN A 80 11.48 -10.78 12.72
C GLN A 80 11.70 -9.90 13.95
N ASN A 81 10.90 -10.07 14.99
CA ASN A 81 10.93 -9.28 16.21
C ASN A 81 10.66 -7.77 15.98
N PHE A 82 9.84 -7.45 14.97
CA PHE A 82 9.41 -6.09 14.71
C PHE A 82 8.06 -5.82 15.38
N PRO A 83 7.74 -4.53 15.65
CA PRO A 83 6.46 -4.19 16.29
C PRO A 83 5.24 -4.63 15.48
N CYS A 84 4.22 -5.13 16.17
CA CYS A 84 2.93 -5.50 15.57
C CYS A 84 1.96 -4.32 15.64
N VAL A 85 1.00 -4.25 14.70
CA VAL A 85 0.03 -3.15 14.62
C VAL A 85 -1.43 -3.64 14.47
N GLY A 86 -1.64 -4.96 14.48
CA GLY A 86 -2.98 -5.54 14.39
C GLY A 86 -3.46 -5.85 12.97
N LEU A 87 -2.56 -6.06 12.02
CA LEU A 87 -2.94 -6.26 10.62
C LEU A 87 -2.71 -7.69 10.13
N PRO A 88 -3.58 -8.17 9.23
CA PRO A 88 -3.40 -9.48 8.60
C PRO A 88 -2.29 -9.47 7.54
N TYR A 89 -1.98 -10.65 7.01
CA TYR A 89 -0.92 -10.86 6.04
C TYR A 89 -1.05 -9.96 4.83
N CYS A 90 0.01 -9.25 4.49
CA CYS A 90 0.14 -8.37 3.33
C CYS A 90 -0.95 -7.29 3.22
N ALA A 91 -1.47 -6.82 4.36
CA ALA A 91 -2.53 -5.81 4.39
C ALA A 91 -2.13 -4.52 3.67
N GLY A 92 -0.89 -4.06 3.85
CA GLY A 92 -0.40 -2.84 3.20
C GLY A 92 -0.32 -2.96 1.68
N TYR A 93 0.09 -4.13 1.20
CA TYR A 93 0.12 -4.40 -0.24
C TYR A 93 -1.28 -4.37 -0.85
N ALA A 94 -2.23 -5.04 -0.20
CA ALA A 94 -3.62 -5.05 -0.66
C ALA A 94 -4.22 -3.65 -0.65
N CYS A 95 -4.00 -2.91 0.43
CA CYS A 95 -4.50 -1.54 0.56
C CYS A 95 -3.90 -0.64 -0.52
N GLY A 96 -2.59 -0.74 -0.75
CA GLY A 96 -1.90 0.04 -1.79
C GLY A 96 -2.41 -0.26 -3.18
N TYR A 97 -2.64 -1.53 -3.49
CA TYR A 97 -3.20 -1.93 -4.78
C TYR A 97 -4.56 -1.27 -5.01
N HIS A 98 -5.46 -1.36 -4.04
CA HIS A 98 -6.80 -0.80 -4.17
C HIS A 98 -6.80 0.73 -4.16
N LEU A 99 -5.89 1.34 -3.41
CA LEU A 99 -5.73 2.79 -3.39
C LEU A 99 -5.32 3.32 -4.76
N VAL A 100 -4.31 2.72 -5.38
CA VAL A 100 -3.85 3.13 -6.71
C VAL A 100 -4.92 2.82 -7.76
N LYS A 101 -5.59 1.68 -7.66
CA LYS A 101 -6.69 1.35 -8.56
C LYS A 101 -7.80 2.40 -8.48
N HIS A 102 -8.13 2.86 -7.27
CA HIS A 102 -9.10 3.94 -7.05
C HIS A 102 -8.63 5.24 -7.71
N TYR A 103 -7.34 5.56 -7.58
CA TYR A 103 -6.75 6.74 -8.21
C TYR A 103 -6.91 6.70 -9.74
N LEU A 104 -6.57 5.57 -10.35
CA LEU A 104 -6.67 5.42 -11.81
C LEU A 104 -8.12 5.55 -12.28
N LYS A 105 -9.05 4.97 -11.55
CA LYS A 105 -10.47 5.06 -11.87
C LYS A 105 -11.01 6.47 -11.72
N LYS A 106 -10.61 7.17 -10.66
CA LYS A 106 -11.06 8.52 -10.36
C LYS A 106 -10.55 9.54 -11.37
N THR A 107 -9.29 9.43 -11.77
CA THR A 107 -8.63 10.42 -12.64
C THR A 107 -8.72 10.09 -14.12
N GLY A 108 -8.95 8.83 -14.47
CA GLY A 108 -8.88 8.36 -15.85
C GLY A 108 -7.46 8.24 -16.39
N LYS A 109 -6.44 8.47 -15.57
CA LYS A 109 -5.04 8.35 -15.99
C LYS A 109 -4.65 6.89 -16.16
N SER A 110 -3.65 6.64 -17.03
CA SER A 110 -3.07 5.32 -17.17
C SER A 110 -2.12 5.01 -16.02
N ILE A 111 -1.83 3.72 -15.82
CA ILE A 111 -0.83 3.32 -14.82
C ILE A 111 0.55 3.91 -15.15
N ILE A 112 0.88 4.02 -16.45
CA ILE A 112 2.16 4.58 -16.87
C ILE A 112 2.26 6.06 -16.45
N GLU A 113 1.21 6.84 -16.66
CA GLU A 113 1.18 8.23 -16.23
C GLU A 113 1.30 8.35 -14.70
N ALA A 114 0.61 7.48 -13.96
CA ALA A 114 0.62 7.50 -12.50
C ALA A 114 2.01 7.20 -11.93
N THR A 115 2.80 6.32 -12.56
CA THR A 115 4.15 5.98 -12.07
C THR A 115 5.11 7.16 -12.09
N LEU A 116 4.80 8.21 -12.84
CA LEU A 116 5.64 9.41 -12.94
C LEU A 116 5.31 10.44 -11.86
N LEU A 117 4.28 10.21 -11.05
CA LEU A 117 3.82 11.17 -10.05
C LEU A 117 4.41 10.89 -8.67
N PRO A 118 4.60 11.93 -7.84
CA PRO A 118 4.98 11.70 -6.45
C PRO A 118 3.83 11.07 -5.66
N ALA A 119 4.19 10.25 -4.67
CA ALA A 119 3.21 9.57 -3.84
C ALA A 119 2.25 10.54 -3.15
N SER A 120 2.74 11.70 -2.73
CA SER A 120 1.92 12.73 -2.07
C SER A 120 0.76 13.18 -2.95
N GLU A 121 0.99 13.35 -4.24
CA GLU A 121 -0.06 13.77 -5.17
C GLU A 121 -1.14 12.70 -5.30
N ILE A 122 -0.74 11.44 -5.38
CA ILE A 122 -1.69 10.32 -5.45
C ILE A 122 -2.51 10.24 -4.17
N LEU A 123 -1.84 10.31 -3.01
CA LEU A 123 -2.52 10.26 -1.70
C LEU A 123 -3.52 11.39 -1.52
N GLU A 124 -3.16 12.61 -1.90
CA GLU A 124 -4.04 13.77 -1.79
C GLU A 124 -5.28 13.64 -2.69
N THR A 125 -5.09 13.11 -3.89
CA THR A 125 -6.17 12.96 -4.86
C THR A 125 -7.23 11.96 -4.38
N VAL A 126 -6.82 10.93 -3.63
CA VAL A 126 -7.71 9.84 -3.21
C VAL A 126 -8.05 9.87 -1.73
N GLU A 127 -8.14 11.03 -1.12
CA GLU A 127 -8.55 11.13 0.29
C GLU A 127 -9.88 10.46 0.57
N ASP A 128 -10.79 10.46 -0.39
CA ASP A 128 -12.08 9.78 -0.29
C ASP A 128 -11.97 8.25 -0.20
N PHE A 129 -10.84 7.67 -0.62
CA PHE A 129 -10.60 6.23 -0.52
C PHE A 129 -10.75 5.72 0.91
N TRP A 130 -10.32 6.52 1.89
CA TRP A 130 -10.32 6.11 3.29
C TRP A 130 -11.72 6.04 3.90
N ASN A 131 -12.69 6.63 3.25
CA ASN A 131 -14.07 6.74 3.75
C ASN A 131 -15.06 5.85 3.00
N GLU A 132 -14.60 5.01 2.11
CA GLU A 132 -15.49 4.12 1.34
C GLU A 132 -15.91 2.88 2.12
#